data_6e2fd2b0ff59bf2d9f56f89fb47d0ee6
#
_entry.id   6e2fd2b0ff59bf2d9f56f89fb47d0ee6
#
_cell.length_a   1.000
_cell.length_b   1.000
_cell.length_c   1.000
_cell.angle_alpha   90.00
_cell.angle_beta   90.00
_cell.angle_gamma   90.00
#
_symmetry.space_group_name_H-M   'P 1'
#
loop_
_entity.id
_entity.type
_entity.pdbx_description
1 polymer ?
#
loop_
_entity_poly.entity_id
_entity_poly.type
_entity_poly.pdbx_seq_one_letter_code
_entity_poly.pdbx_strand_id
1 'polypeptide(L)'
;MQAVEITAFGPPEGLKIGERPMPQAGKGELLIRVSASGINRPDVIQRKGHYAPPPGASDIPGLEVAGVVESGDAEAMAQAGIKIGDRVCALIAGGGYAQFCVAPVVQCLPVPKGFSDIEAASLPETFFTVWSNVFDRGRLQAGEVLLIQGGSSGIGVTAIQLAKAFGATVIVTAGSDDKCQN
;
A
#
# COMPACT_ATOMS: atom_id res chain seq x y z
N MET A 1 6.32 -3.06 -20.92
CA MET A 1 6.98 -3.08 -19.61
C MET A 1 6.87 -4.46 -19.00
N GLN A 2 7.82 -4.83 -18.14
CA GLN A 2 7.71 -6.08 -17.39
C GLN A 2 6.74 -5.94 -16.21
N ALA A 3 5.96 -7.00 -15.98
CA ALA A 3 5.04 -7.10 -14.86
C ALA A 3 4.95 -8.56 -14.37
N VAL A 4 4.55 -8.75 -13.10
CA VAL A 4 4.27 -10.08 -12.56
C VAL A 4 2.79 -10.40 -12.79
N GLU A 5 2.53 -11.47 -13.53
CA GLU A 5 1.20 -11.93 -13.88
C GLU A 5 0.81 -13.18 -13.10
N ILE A 6 -0.48 -13.32 -12.80
CA ILE A 6 -1.06 -14.56 -12.27
C ILE A 6 -1.49 -15.40 -13.49
N THR A 7 -0.63 -16.32 -13.95
CA THR A 7 -0.92 -17.19 -15.09
C THR A 7 -1.77 -18.41 -14.72
N ALA A 8 -1.76 -18.77 -13.44
CA ALA A 8 -2.62 -19.80 -12.86
C ALA A 8 -2.87 -19.49 -11.37
N PHE A 9 -4.10 -19.65 -10.93
CA PHE A 9 -4.41 -19.51 -9.51
C PHE A 9 -3.82 -20.65 -8.68
N GLY A 10 -3.40 -20.34 -7.45
CA GLY A 10 -2.90 -21.34 -6.52
C GLY A 10 -1.54 -21.03 -5.92
N PRO A 11 -0.53 -21.92 -6.08
CA PRO A 11 0.79 -21.76 -5.46
C PRO A 11 1.63 -20.65 -6.12
N PRO A 12 2.75 -20.20 -5.48
CA PRO A 12 3.58 -19.08 -5.98
C PRO A 12 4.12 -19.27 -7.41
N GLU A 13 4.28 -20.49 -7.86
CA GLU A 13 4.76 -20.85 -9.20
C GLU A 13 3.83 -20.37 -10.33
N GLY A 14 2.58 -20.03 -9.98
CA GLY A 14 1.63 -19.38 -10.88
C GLY A 14 1.95 -17.91 -11.19
N LEU A 15 2.86 -17.29 -10.44
CA LEU A 15 3.36 -15.95 -10.73
C LEU A 15 4.47 -16.03 -11.76
N LYS A 16 4.34 -15.28 -12.86
CA LYS A 16 5.33 -15.22 -13.95
C LYS A 16 5.60 -13.78 -14.33
N ILE A 17 6.82 -13.52 -14.76
CA ILE A 17 7.16 -12.24 -15.39
C ILE A 17 6.68 -12.29 -16.83
N GLY A 18 5.86 -11.32 -17.21
CA GLY A 18 5.31 -11.14 -18.56
C GLY A 18 5.52 -9.72 -19.07
N GLU A 19 5.22 -9.52 -20.35
CA GLU A 19 5.25 -8.20 -20.99
C GLU A 19 3.84 -7.62 -21.07
N ARG A 20 3.68 -6.41 -20.55
CA ARG A 20 2.40 -5.66 -20.54
C ARG A 20 2.58 -4.31 -21.22
N PRO A 21 1.51 -3.75 -21.81
CA PRO A 21 1.51 -2.37 -22.27
C PRO A 21 1.89 -1.41 -21.14
N MET A 22 2.53 -0.30 -21.49
CA MET A 22 2.75 0.81 -20.55
C MET A 22 1.40 1.40 -20.15
N PRO A 23 1.06 1.49 -18.85
CA PRO A 23 -0.18 2.13 -18.43
C PRO A 23 -0.11 3.65 -18.67
N GLN A 24 -1.26 4.28 -18.83
CA GLN A 24 -1.36 5.72 -19.03
C GLN A 24 -2.16 6.34 -17.90
N ALA A 25 -1.60 7.38 -17.28
CA ALA A 25 -2.30 8.15 -16.26
C ALA A 25 -3.47 8.92 -16.88
N GLY A 26 -4.64 8.75 -16.30
CA GLY A 26 -5.85 9.49 -16.62
C GLY A 26 -5.98 10.78 -15.81
N LYS A 27 -7.19 11.36 -15.83
CA LYS A 27 -7.51 12.54 -15.03
C LYS A 27 -7.41 12.21 -13.53
N GLY A 28 -6.68 13.03 -12.78
CA GLY A 28 -6.46 12.86 -11.35
C GLY A 28 -5.45 11.77 -10.98
N GLU A 29 -4.66 11.28 -11.94
CA GLU A 29 -3.73 10.17 -11.72
C GLU A 29 -2.28 10.54 -12.05
N LEU A 30 -1.35 9.79 -11.46
CA LEU A 30 0.09 9.80 -11.75
C LEU A 30 0.50 8.50 -12.42
N LEU A 31 1.47 8.58 -13.33
CA LEU A 31 2.30 7.45 -13.75
C LEU A 31 3.55 7.43 -12.88
N ILE A 32 3.77 6.33 -12.19
CA ILE A 32 4.90 6.12 -11.29
C ILE A 32 5.81 5.04 -11.89
N ARG A 33 7.10 5.36 -12.04
CA ARG A 33 8.14 4.36 -12.27
C ARG A 33 8.47 3.72 -10.94
N VAL A 34 8.08 2.46 -10.78
CA VAL A 34 8.15 1.73 -9.52
C VAL A 34 9.59 1.37 -9.19
N SER A 35 10.02 1.72 -7.98
CA SER A 35 11.31 1.33 -7.42
C SER A 35 11.17 0.14 -6.47
N ALA A 36 10.06 0.09 -5.72
CA ALA A 36 9.75 -0.98 -4.78
C ALA A 36 8.24 -1.14 -4.62
N SER A 37 7.80 -2.36 -4.32
CA SER A 37 6.40 -2.70 -4.00
C SER A 37 6.34 -3.48 -2.71
N GLY A 38 5.35 -3.18 -1.86
CA GLY A 38 5.06 -3.98 -0.67
C GLY A 38 4.35 -5.29 -1.04
N ILE A 39 4.46 -6.28 -0.16
CA ILE A 39 3.78 -7.57 -0.30
C ILE A 39 2.74 -7.68 0.81
N ASN A 40 1.49 -7.84 0.42
CA ASN A 40 0.35 -7.82 1.30
C ASN A 40 -0.48 -9.12 1.26
N ARG A 41 -1.26 -9.36 2.31
CA ARG A 41 -2.12 -10.55 2.37
C ARG A 41 -3.12 -10.62 1.22
N PRO A 42 -3.77 -9.52 0.76
CA PRO A 42 -4.64 -9.53 -0.40
C PRO A 42 -3.97 -10.02 -1.69
N ASP A 43 -2.69 -9.72 -1.93
CA ASP A 43 -1.94 -10.21 -3.10
C ASP A 43 -1.88 -11.75 -3.12
N VAL A 44 -1.66 -12.36 -1.94
CA VAL A 44 -1.68 -13.81 -1.78
C VAL A 44 -3.07 -14.39 -2.05
N ILE A 45 -4.12 -13.68 -1.61
CA ILE A 45 -5.51 -14.11 -1.80
C ILE A 45 -5.90 -13.95 -3.28
N GLN A 46 -5.46 -12.88 -3.95
CA GLN A 46 -5.64 -12.66 -5.39
C GLN A 46 -4.95 -13.77 -6.19
N ARG A 47 -3.69 -14.07 -5.88
CA ARG A 47 -2.97 -15.19 -6.51
C ARG A 47 -3.70 -16.52 -6.36
N LYS A 48 -4.41 -16.73 -5.24
CA LYS A 48 -5.21 -17.94 -5.00
C LYS A 48 -6.58 -17.92 -5.70
N GLY A 49 -6.96 -16.83 -6.36
CA GLY A 49 -8.25 -16.68 -7.05
C GLY A 49 -9.42 -16.31 -6.13
N HIS A 50 -9.16 -15.88 -4.90
CA HIS A 50 -10.19 -15.54 -3.90
C HIS A 50 -10.33 -14.04 -3.64
N TYR A 51 -9.65 -13.21 -4.40
CA TYR A 51 -9.74 -11.76 -4.34
C TYR A 51 -9.65 -11.21 -5.76
N ALA A 52 -10.78 -10.82 -6.33
CA ALA A 52 -10.83 -10.17 -7.63
C ALA A 52 -10.46 -8.69 -7.50
N PRO A 53 -9.66 -8.13 -8.43
CA PRO A 53 -9.46 -6.68 -8.47
C PRO A 53 -10.80 -5.95 -8.60
N PRO A 54 -10.94 -4.75 -8.02
CA PRO A 54 -12.11 -3.91 -8.24
C PRO A 54 -12.33 -3.63 -9.74
N PRO A 55 -13.58 -3.40 -10.19
CA PRO A 55 -13.85 -3.03 -11.57
C PRO A 55 -13.02 -1.82 -12.01
N GLY A 56 -12.30 -1.95 -13.13
CA GLY A 56 -11.42 -0.92 -13.69
C GLY A 56 -10.01 -0.89 -13.11
N ALA A 57 -9.72 -1.63 -12.05
CA ALA A 57 -8.36 -1.77 -11.54
C ALA A 57 -7.53 -2.76 -12.38
N SER A 58 -6.20 -2.64 -12.28
CA SER A 58 -5.27 -3.58 -12.91
C SER A 58 -5.44 -5.00 -12.36
N ASP A 59 -5.35 -6.00 -13.23
CA ASP A 59 -5.29 -7.41 -12.85
C ASP A 59 -3.90 -7.84 -12.33
N ILE A 60 -2.88 -7.01 -12.57
CA ILE A 60 -1.54 -7.20 -12.00
C ILE A 60 -1.61 -6.99 -10.48
N PRO A 61 -1.05 -7.90 -9.66
CA PRO A 61 -1.02 -7.74 -8.21
C PRO A 61 -0.21 -6.54 -7.74
N GLY A 62 -0.25 -6.28 -6.44
CA GLY A 62 0.50 -5.23 -5.74
C GLY A 62 -0.36 -4.01 -5.44
N LEU A 63 -0.53 -3.74 -4.15
CA LEU A 63 -1.45 -2.71 -3.63
C LEU A 63 -0.74 -1.46 -3.13
N GLU A 64 0.58 -1.50 -3.00
CA GLU A 64 1.37 -0.36 -2.55
C GLU A 64 2.73 -0.33 -3.24
N VAL A 65 3.20 0.88 -3.50
CA VAL A 65 4.47 1.12 -4.19
C VAL A 65 5.19 2.32 -3.62
N ALA A 66 6.50 2.39 -3.88
CA ALA A 66 7.26 3.63 -3.89
C ALA A 66 8.03 3.74 -5.21
N GLY A 67 8.22 4.96 -5.68
CA GLY A 67 8.89 5.21 -6.94
C GLY A 67 8.95 6.69 -7.30
N VAL A 68 9.21 6.93 -8.58
CA VAL A 68 9.41 8.29 -9.12
C VAL A 68 8.26 8.63 -10.05
N VAL A 69 7.72 9.83 -9.90
CA VAL A 69 6.67 10.37 -10.79
C VAL A 69 7.25 10.63 -12.18
N GLU A 70 6.72 9.96 -13.20
CA GLU A 70 7.13 10.11 -14.60
C GLU A 70 6.24 11.07 -15.38
N SER A 71 4.94 11.05 -15.11
CA SER A 71 3.94 11.93 -15.70
C SER A 71 2.65 11.89 -14.89
N GLY A 72 1.65 12.69 -15.25
CA GLY A 72 0.34 12.67 -14.61
C GLY A 72 -0.54 13.84 -15.01
N ASP A 73 -1.70 13.93 -14.39
CA ASP A 73 -2.62 15.06 -14.53
C ASP A 73 -2.00 16.33 -13.93
N ALA A 74 -1.69 17.29 -14.79
CA ALA A 74 -0.99 18.53 -14.41
C ALA A 74 -1.74 19.35 -13.36
N GLU A 75 -3.09 19.40 -13.44
CA GLU A 75 -3.91 20.15 -12.48
C GLU A 75 -3.91 19.48 -11.11
N ALA A 76 -4.14 18.16 -11.06
CA ALA A 76 -4.14 17.39 -9.81
C ALA A 76 -2.76 17.38 -9.16
N MET A 77 -1.69 17.27 -9.95
CA MET A 77 -0.30 17.36 -9.47
C MET A 77 -0.02 18.73 -8.83
N ALA A 78 -0.42 19.80 -9.48
CA ALA A 78 -0.23 21.16 -8.96
C ALA A 78 -0.98 21.39 -7.64
N GLN A 79 -2.22 20.89 -7.54
CA GLN A 79 -3.02 20.96 -6.31
C GLN A 79 -2.40 20.18 -5.16
N ALA A 80 -1.80 19.02 -5.44
CA ALA A 80 -1.13 18.18 -4.44
C ALA A 80 0.33 18.62 -4.13
N GLY A 81 0.88 19.57 -4.90
CA GLY A 81 2.28 19.99 -4.77
C GLY A 81 3.28 18.93 -5.25
N ILE A 82 2.85 17.97 -6.06
CA ILE A 82 3.68 16.88 -6.61
C ILE A 82 4.18 17.29 -7.99
N LYS A 83 5.44 16.95 -8.31
CA LYS A 83 6.09 17.24 -9.58
C LYS A 83 6.69 15.99 -10.22
N ILE A 84 6.90 16.04 -11.53
CA ILE A 84 7.67 15.02 -12.25
C ILE A 84 9.07 14.94 -11.62
N GLY A 85 9.54 13.72 -11.37
CA GLY A 85 10.82 13.45 -10.70
C GLY A 85 10.72 13.34 -9.18
N ASP A 86 9.60 13.71 -8.56
CA ASP A 86 9.43 13.55 -7.12
C ASP A 86 9.33 12.05 -6.75
N ARG A 87 9.89 11.72 -5.58
CA ARG A 87 9.75 10.40 -4.98
C ARG A 87 8.46 10.34 -4.17
N VAL A 88 7.62 9.38 -4.50
CA VAL A 88 6.33 9.17 -3.82
C VAL A 88 6.15 7.73 -3.39
N CYS A 89 5.33 7.52 -2.36
CA CYS A 89 4.72 6.22 -2.08
C CYS A 89 3.21 6.34 -2.24
N ALA A 90 2.57 5.27 -2.67
CA ALA A 90 1.16 5.29 -3.03
C ALA A 90 0.43 4.00 -2.67
N LEU A 91 -0.83 4.15 -2.24
CA LEU A 91 -1.80 3.07 -2.17
C LEU A 91 -2.51 2.96 -3.52
N ILE A 92 -2.57 1.76 -4.08
CA ILE A 92 -3.17 1.50 -5.39
C ILE A 92 -4.10 0.28 -5.34
N ALA A 93 -4.99 0.15 -6.31
CA ALA A 93 -5.95 -0.95 -6.36
C ALA A 93 -5.43 -2.19 -7.12
N GLY A 94 -4.17 -2.17 -7.55
CA GLY A 94 -3.48 -3.19 -8.32
C GLY A 94 -2.43 -2.55 -9.23
N GLY A 95 -1.56 -3.37 -9.86
CA GLY A 95 -0.52 -2.90 -10.77
C GLY A 95 0.85 -2.66 -10.14
N GLY A 96 1.00 -2.83 -8.82
CA GLY A 96 2.25 -2.53 -8.11
C GLY A 96 3.40 -3.48 -8.47
N TYR A 97 3.11 -4.70 -8.90
CA TYR A 97 4.15 -5.66 -9.30
C TYR A 97 4.54 -5.52 -10.75
N ALA A 98 4.82 -4.28 -11.17
CA ALA A 98 5.25 -3.92 -12.52
C ALA A 98 6.30 -2.81 -12.47
N GLN A 99 6.99 -2.58 -13.59
CA GLN A 99 7.96 -1.48 -13.71
C GLN A 99 7.30 -0.10 -13.62
N PHE A 100 6.03 0.00 -14.02
CA PHE A 100 5.24 1.23 -13.95
C PHE A 100 3.82 0.91 -13.50
N CYS A 101 3.24 1.81 -12.71
CA CYS A 101 1.85 1.74 -12.31
C CYS A 101 1.20 3.12 -12.36
N VAL A 102 -0.14 3.13 -12.35
CA VAL A 102 -0.93 4.35 -12.22
C VAL A 102 -1.50 4.42 -10.81
N ALA A 103 -1.44 5.61 -10.21
CA ALA A 103 -1.98 5.86 -8.89
C ALA A 103 -2.82 7.15 -8.88
N PRO A 104 -3.98 7.19 -8.18
CA PRO A 104 -4.67 8.44 -7.92
C PRO A 104 -3.77 9.42 -7.16
N VAL A 105 -3.68 10.67 -7.60
CA VAL A 105 -2.85 11.71 -6.95
C VAL A 105 -3.14 11.81 -5.46
N VAL A 106 -4.43 11.74 -5.07
CA VAL A 106 -4.90 11.83 -3.68
C VAL A 106 -4.46 10.65 -2.79
N GLN A 107 -3.95 9.57 -3.38
CA GLN A 107 -3.42 8.40 -2.68
C GLN A 107 -1.89 8.35 -2.72
N CYS A 108 -1.24 9.42 -3.18
CA CYS A 108 0.20 9.54 -3.24
C CYS A 108 0.71 10.47 -2.13
N LEU A 109 1.73 10.03 -1.42
CA LEU A 109 2.42 10.83 -0.42
C LEU A 109 3.91 10.96 -0.78
N PRO A 110 4.55 12.08 -0.46
CA PRO A 110 5.99 12.18 -0.57
C PRO A 110 6.68 11.09 0.25
N VAL A 111 7.74 10.50 -0.27
CA VAL A 111 8.58 9.57 0.50
C VAL A 111 9.11 10.30 1.74
N PRO A 112 8.91 9.77 2.97
CA PRO A 112 9.40 10.41 4.18
C PRO A 112 10.91 10.67 4.13
N LYS A 113 11.34 11.80 4.69
CA LYS A 113 12.76 12.15 4.72
C LYS A 113 13.58 11.06 5.43
N GLY A 114 14.63 10.62 4.76
CA GLY A 114 15.53 9.58 5.27
C GLY A 114 15.13 8.15 4.92
N PHE A 115 13.92 7.93 4.37
CA PHE A 115 13.49 6.61 3.94
C PHE A 115 14.03 6.26 2.55
N SER A 116 14.44 5.01 2.41
CA SER A 116 14.63 4.37 1.10
C SER A 116 13.27 4.11 0.43
N ASP A 117 13.26 3.82 -0.88
CA ASP A 117 12.04 3.44 -1.59
C ASP A 117 11.47 2.10 -1.05
N ILE A 118 12.34 1.20 -0.60
CA ILE A 118 11.92 -0.09 -0.01
C ILE A 118 11.13 0.15 1.29
N GLU A 119 11.63 1.00 2.18
CA GLU A 119 10.93 1.35 3.42
C GLU A 119 9.64 2.11 3.12
N ALA A 120 9.67 3.07 2.19
CA ALA A 120 8.50 3.86 1.82
C ALA A 120 7.39 3.01 1.17
N ALA A 121 7.75 1.98 0.39
CA ALA A 121 6.78 1.07 -0.23
C ALA A 121 6.02 0.19 0.77
N SER A 122 6.44 0.10 2.02
CA SER A 122 5.76 -0.68 3.08
C SER A 122 4.76 0.12 3.91
N LEU A 123 4.61 1.42 3.63
CA LEU A 123 3.77 2.32 4.43
C LEU A 123 2.30 2.38 3.98
N PRO A 124 1.98 2.55 2.67
CA PRO A 124 0.64 2.95 2.26
C PRO A 124 -0.47 2.00 2.69
N GLU A 125 -0.32 0.71 2.47
CA GLU A 125 -1.38 -0.29 2.75
C GLU A 125 -1.72 -0.33 4.25
N THR A 126 -0.71 -0.38 5.11
CA THR A 126 -0.94 -0.51 6.54
C THR A 126 -1.33 0.82 7.19
N PHE A 127 -0.66 1.92 6.84
CA PHE A 127 -0.92 3.22 7.45
C PHE A 127 -2.27 3.80 7.01
N PHE A 128 -2.63 3.73 5.73
CA PHE A 128 -3.93 4.23 5.26
C PHE A 128 -5.07 3.38 5.83
N THR A 129 -4.89 2.07 5.92
CA THR A 129 -5.88 1.16 6.53
C THR A 129 -6.11 1.50 8.00
N VAL A 130 -5.04 1.66 8.79
CA VAL A 130 -5.15 1.99 10.21
C VAL A 130 -5.71 3.39 10.39
N TRP A 131 -5.19 4.38 9.65
CA TRP A 131 -5.66 5.76 9.75
C TRP A 131 -7.16 5.86 9.49
N SER A 132 -7.61 5.34 8.35
CA SER A 132 -9.02 5.39 7.97
C SER A 132 -9.95 4.67 8.96
N ASN A 133 -9.54 3.51 9.48
CA ASN A 133 -10.43 2.73 10.35
C ASN A 133 -10.36 3.15 11.82
N VAL A 134 -9.17 3.43 12.34
CA VAL A 134 -8.98 3.72 13.78
C VAL A 134 -9.23 5.19 14.08
N PHE A 135 -8.72 6.11 13.23
CA PHE A 135 -8.79 7.54 13.50
C PHE A 135 -9.97 8.23 12.80
N ASP A 136 -10.13 8.06 11.49
CA ASP A 136 -11.21 8.75 10.76
C ASP A 136 -12.59 8.20 11.14
N ARG A 137 -12.75 6.87 11.14
CA ARG A 137 -14.04 6.21 11.43
C ARG A 137 -14.20 5.88 12.90
N GLY A 138 -13.19 5.26 13.51
CA GLY A 138 -13.17 4.89 14.92
C GLY A 138 -13.00 6.08 15.87
N ARG A 139 -12.43 7.20 15.37
CA ARG A 139 -12.23 8.46 16.12
C ARG A 139 -11.48 8.28 17.43
N LEU A 140 -10.50 7.39 17.44
CA LEU A 140 -9.66 7.14 18.63
C LEU A 140 -9.07 8.45 19.15
N GLN A 141 -9.22 8.70 20.45
CA GLN A 141 -8.71 9.89 21.14
C GLN A 141 -7.60 9.52 22.14
N ALA A 142 -6.78 10.50 22.47
CA ALA A 142 -5.80 10.37 23.54
C ALA A 142 -6.47 9.98 24.87
N GLY A 143 -5.86 9.05 25.61
CA GLY A 143 -6.38 8.52 26.87
C GLY A 143 -7.36 7.37 26.74
N GLU A 144 -7.85 7.07 25.53
CA GLU A 144 -8.71 5.89 25.30
C GLU A 144 -7.89 4.59 25.23
N VAL A 145 -8.59 3.47 25.27
CA VAL A 145 -8.02 2.12 25.17
C VAL A 145 -8.41 1.50 23.82
N LEU A 146 -7.42 1.14 23.02
CA LEU A 146 -7.59 0.43 21.75
C LEU A 146 -7.26 -1.05 21.94
N LEU A 147 -8.24 -1.93 21.65
CA LEU A 147 -8.02 -3.37 21.57
C LEU A 147 -7.73 -3.75 20.10
N ILE A 148 -6.57 -4.38 19.86
CA ILE A 148 -6.15 -4.82 18.54
C ILE A 148 -6.10 -6.36 18.52
N GLN A 149 -6.91 -6.98 17.68
CA GLN A 149 -6.84 -8.41 17.44
C GLN A 149 -5.77 -8.70 16.37
N GLY A 150 -4.79 -9.53 16.72
CA GLY A 150 -3.67 -9.86 15.82
C GLY A 150 -2.57 -8.79 15.81
N GLY A 151 -2.10 -8.37 16.98
CA GLY A 151 -1.08 -7.33 17.18
C GLY A 151 0.23 -7.54 16.41
N SER A 152 0.61 -8.79 16.12
CA SER A 152 1.83 -9.13 15.36
C SER A 152 1.67 -9.06 13.83
N SER A 153 0.50 -8.70 13.30
CA SER A 153 0.30 -8.45 11.86
C SER A 153 0.85 -7.07 11.46
N GLY A 154 1.10 -6.83 10.17
CA GLY A 154 1.50 -5.51 9.67
C GLY A 154 0.51 -4.41 10.07
N ILE A 155 -0.80 -4.67 9.94
CA ILE A 155 -1.85 -3.75 10.42
C ILE A 155 -1.76 -3.58 11.93
N GLY A 156 -1.59 -4.67 12.71
CA GLY A 156 -1.48 -4.63 14.16
C GLY A 156 -0.30 -3.80 14.64
N VAL A 157 0.89 -4.05 14.10
CA VAL A 157 2.12 -3.30 14.43
C VAL A 157 1.96 -1.81 14.10
N THR A 158 1.38 -1.48 12.96
CA THR A 158 1.11 -0.08 12.58
C THR A 158 0.11 0.56 13.53
N ALA A 159 -0.98 -0.14 13.87
CA ALA A 159 -2.00 0.36 14.79
C ALA A 159 -1.45 0.59 16.20
N ILE A 160 -0.58 -0.30 16.71
CA ILE A 160 0.12 -0.13 17.99
C ILE A 160 0.94 1.16 17.97
N GLN A 161 1.77 1.35 16.94
CA GLN A 161 2.66 2.51 16.84
C GLN A 161 1.86 3.82 16.77
N LEU A 162 0.87 3.89 15.89
CA LEU A 162 0.04 5.09 15.73
C LEU A 162 -0.76 5.39 16.98
N ALA A 163 -1.47 4.41 17.55
CA ALA A 163 -2.28 4.63 18.75
C ALA A 163 -1.43 5.12 19.92
N LYS A 164 -0.25 4.54 20.15
CA LYS A 164 0.68 5.00 21.19
C LYS A 164 1.20 6.41 20.91
N ALA A 165 1.55 6.72 19.66
CA ALA A 165 2.02 8.05 19.27
C ALA A 165 0.94 9.13 19.49
N PHE A 166 -0.34 8.77 19.36
CA PHE A 166 -1.49 9.65 19.60
C PHE A 166 -2.03 9.56 21.05
N GLY A 167 -1.29 8.93 21.98
CA GLY A 167 -1.59 8.97 23.42
C GLY A 167 -2.66 7.98 23.88
N ALA A 168 -3.01 6.97 23.09
CA ALA A 168 -3.92 5.92 23.49
C ALA A 168 -3.18 4.77 24.21
N THR A 169 -3.89 4.04 25.08
CA THR A 169 -3.45 2.77 25.65
C THR A 169 -3.79 1.64 24.70
N VAL A 170 -2.86 0.70 24.48
CA VAL A 170 -3.07 -0.40 23.52
C VAL A 170 -3.04 -1.74 24.23
N ILE A 171 -4.05 -2.57 23.95
CA ILE A 171 -4.14 -3.97 24.34
C ILE A 171 -4.17 -4.80 23.05
N VAL A 172 -3.38 -5.86 22.97
CA VAL A 172 -3.33 -6.71 21.77
C VAL A 172 -3.59 -8.16 22.09
N THR A 173 -4.09 -8.91 21.10
CA THR A 173 -4.06 -10.36 21.11
C THR A 173 -3.04 -10.87 20.10
N ALA A 174 -2.40 -12.00 20.38
CA ALA A 174 -1.50 -12.68 19.45
C ALA A 174 -1.76 -14.19 19.47
N GLY A 175 -1.28 -14.88 18.42
CA GLY A 175 -1.59 -16.30 18.23
C GLY A 175 -0.71 -17.26 19.06
N SER A 176 0.26 -16.76 19.85
CA SER A 176 1.08 -17.56 20.76
C SER A 176 1.74 -16.67 21.82
N ASP A 177 2.18 -17.30 22.92
CA ASP A 177 2.86 -16.60 24.02
C ASP A 177 4.17 -15.97 23.56
N ASP A 178 4.94 -16.63 22.69
CA ASP A 178 6.16 -16.07 22.11
C ASP A 178 5.91 -14.75 21.38
N LYS A 179 4.77 -14.64 20.67
CA LYS A 179 4.37 -13.39 19.98
C LYS A 179 3.88 -12.30 20.93
N CYS A 180 3.50 -12.65 22.15
CA CYS A 180 3.11 -11.67 23.17
C CYS A 180 4.32 -11.06 23.89
N GLN A 181 5.49 -11.70 23.81
CA GLN A 181 6.73 -11.26 24.45
C GLN A 181 7.58 -10.33 23.55
N ASN A 182 7.30 -10.32 22.25
CA ASN A 182 7.98 -9.48 21.24
C ASN A 182 7.15 -8.21 20.91
#